data_b9702fb59296c4df7ca3baafa6791edd
#
_entry.id   b9702fb59296c4df7ca3baafa6791edd
#
_cell.length_a   1.000
_cell.length_b   1.000
_cell.length_c   1.000
_cell.angle_alpha   90.00
_cell.angle_beta   90.00
_cell.angle_gamma   90.00
#
_symmetry.space_group_name_H-M   'P 1'
#
loop_
_entity.id
_entity.type
_entity.pdbx_description
1 polymer ?
#
loop_
_entity_poly.entity_id
_entity_poly.type
_entity_poly.pdbx_seq_one_letter_code
_entity_poly.pdbx_strand_id
1 'polypeptide(L)'
;MLYDIAFPLSARTMIYDGDPPFCREVLLDTAKGDLCTLSLCHFGSHLGTHIDFPRHFFSSGSDAATFPLERLCGSAKVFCLHGISRIQRADLERLDIQLGDRVLLRTDNDGFDGVHPLPHPVYLDTDGAAYLVERQVALVGIDYESPEEDNGSFPVHRMLLGAGI
;
A
#
# COMPACT_ATOMS: atom_id res chain seq x y z
N MET A 1 16.95 -14.42 -2.27
CA MET A 1 15.94 -15.08 -1.41
C MET A 1 14.62 -14.39 -1.70
N LEU A 2 13.52 -15.12 -1.81
CA LEU A 2 12.18 -14.57 -2.00
C LEU A 2 11.50 -14.45 -0.64
N TYR A 3 10.89 -13.31 -0.37
CA TYR A 3 10.08 -13.07 0.83
C TYR A 3 8.68 -12.70 0.38
N ASP A 4 7.68 -13.42 0.87
CA ASP A 4 6.28 -13.01 0.75
C ASP A 4 5.97 -12.05 1.91
N ILE A 5 5.65 -10.81 1.57
CA ILE A 5 5.30 -9.75 2.51
C ILE A 5 3.83 -9.35 2.41
N ALA A 6 3.03 -10.10 1.66
CA ALA A 6 1.61 -9.83 1.48
C ALA A 6 0.76 -10.48 2.58
N PHE A 7 -0.30 -9.81 2.99
CA PHE A 7 -1.34 -10.43 3.83
C PHE A 7 -2.22 -11.35 2.99
N PRO A 8 -2.59 -12.54 3.52
CA PRO A 8 -3.58 -13.40 2.87
C PRO A 8 -4.94 -12.70 2.76
N LEU A 9 -5.53 -12.68 1.55
CA LEU A 9 -6.87 -12.16 1.35
C LEU A 9 -7.93 -13.12 1.87
N SER A 10 -8.86 -12.63 2.67
CA SER A 10 -9.95 -13.40 3.27
C SER A 10 -11.14 -12.50 3.59
N ALA A 11 -12.27 -13.10 3.95
CA ALA A 11 -13.45 -12.37 4.42
C ALA A 11 -13.21 -11.57 5.74
N ARG A 12 -12.07 -11.78 6.40
CA ARG A 12 -11.66 -11.05 7.60
C ARG A 12 -10.64 -9.95 7.32
N THR A 13 -10.10 -9.88 6.09
CA THR A 13 -9.15 -8.83 5.72
C THR A 13 -9.81 -7.47 5.95
N MET A 14 -9.12 -6.60 6.66
CA MET A 14 -9.59 -5.25 6.94
C MET A 14 -9.86 -4.52 5.62
N ILE A 15 -10.97 -3.80 5.58
CA ILE A 15 -11.39 -2.96 4.46
C ILE A 15 -11.44 -1.51 4.90
N TYR A 16 -11.19 -0.61 3.97
CA TYR A 16 -11.46 0.80 4.15
C TYR A 16 -12.97 1.04 4.29
N ASP A 17 -13.37 2.01 5.11
CA ASP A 17 -14.79 2.29 5.37
C ASP A 17 -15.52 2.64 4.06
N GLY A 18 -16.58 1.89 3.78
CA GLY A 18 -17.37 2.02 2.54
C GLY A 18 -16.91 1.14 1.38
N ASP A 19 -15.77 0.48 1.46
CA ASP A 19 -15.29 -0.42 0.41
C ASP A 19 -15.99 -1.79 0.45
N PRO A 20 -16.11 -2.49 -0.72
CA PRO A 20 -16.71 -3.82 -0.76
C PRO A 20 -15.78 -4.85 -0.08
N PRO A 21 -16.34 -5.71 0.81
CA PRO A 21 -15.58 -6.76 1.46
C PRO A 21 -15.18 -7.86 0.47
N PHE A 22 -14.15 -8.64 0.85
CA PHE A 22 -13.80 -9.85 0.11
C PHE A 22 -14.95 -10.87 0.18
N CYS A 23 -15.43 -11.28 -0.97
CA CYS A 23 -16.42 -12.36 -1.11
C CYS A 23 -15.91 -13.38 -2.12
N ARG A 24 -15.96 -14.67 -1.75
CA ARG A 24 -15.66 -15.79 -2.63
C ARG A 24 -16.88 -16.69 -2.75
N GLU A 25 -17.36 -16.86 -3.97
CA GLU A 25 -18.40 -17.82 -4.34
C GLU A 25 -17.76 -19.00 -5.08
N VAL A 26 -17.98 -20.22 -4.62
CA VAL A 26 -17.51 -21.44 -5.31
C VAL A 26 -18.57 -21.84 -6.34
N LEU A 27 -18.26 -21.69 -7.61
CA LEU A 27 -19.14 -21.99 -8.73
C LEU A 27 -19.10 -23.47 -9.11
N LEU A 28 -17.90 -24.07 -9.11
CA LEU A 28 -17.64 -25.50 -9.35
C LEU A 28 -16.71 -26.02 -8.26
N ASP A 29 -16.89 -27.30 -7.87
CA ASP A 29 -16.13 -27.91 -6.79
C ASP A 29 -15.85 -29.39 -7.09
N THR A 30 -14.59 -29.74 -7.26
CA THR A 30 -14.17 -31.14 -7.46
C THR A 30 -14.56 -32.06 -6.31
N ALA A 31 -14.67 -31.54 -5.08
CA ALA A 31 -15.15 -32.31 -3.95
C ALA A 31 -16.66 -32.67 -4.05
N LYS A 32 -17.40 -31.98 -4.92
CA LYS A 32 -18.81 -32.25 -5.23
C LYS A 32 -18.99 -33.02 -6.53
N GLY A 33 -17.88 -33.42 -7.19
CA GLY A 33 -17.87 -34.21 -8.42
C GLY A 33 -17.79 -33.38 -9.70
N ASP A 34 -17.57 -32.07 -9.61
CA ASP A 34 -17.37 -31.23 -10.79
C ASP A 34 -16.00 -31.51 -11.44
N LEU A 35 -15.86 -31.18 -12.72
CA LEU A 35 -14.63 -31.39 -13.50
C LEU A 35 -13.43 -30.58 -12.95
N CYS A 36 -13.69 -29.41 -12.40
CA CYS A 36 -12.68 -28.52 -11.83
C CYS A 36 -13.25 -27.75 -10.63
N THR A 37 -12.37 -27.09 -9.87
CA THR A 37 -12.79 -26.10 -8.87
C THR A 37 -12.67 -24.70 -9.45
N LEU A 38 -13.76 -23.95 -9.45
CA LEU A 38 -13.85 -22.58 -9.95
C LEU A 38 -14.50 -21.71 -8.90
N SER A 39 -13.93 -20.56 -8.64
CA SER A 39 -14.50 -19.56 -7.73
C SER A 39 -14.59 -18.20 -8.42
N LEU A 40 -15.65 -17.47 -8.09
CA LEU A 40 -15.80 -16.04 -8.37
C LEU A 40 -15.36 -15.26 -7.13
N CYS A 41 -14.48 -14.26 -7.30
CA CYS A 41 -14.05 -13.39 -6.22
C CYS A 41 -14.49 -11.95 -6.50
N HIS A 42 -15.04 -11.31 -5.47
CA HIS A 42 -15.38 -9.89 -5.47
C HIS A 42 -14.60 -9.21 -4.34
N PHE A 43 -13.95 -8.10 -4.63
CA PHE A 43 -13.25 -7.28 -3.64
C PHE A 43 -12.91 -5.91 -4.23
N GLY A 44 -12.69 -4.92 -3.36
CA GLY A 44 -12.17 -3.61 -3.75
C GLY A 44 -10.69 -3.68 -4.16
N SER A 45 -10.26 -2.79 -5.04
CA SER A 45 -8.86 -2.75 -5.52
C SER A 45 -7.83 -2.42 -4.42
N HIS A 46 -8.29 -1.85 -3.30
CA HIS A 46 -7.45 -1.45 -2.16
C HIS A 46 -7.47 -2.47 -1.01
N LEU A 47 -7.93 -3.70 -1.28
CA LEU A 47 -7.99 -4.75 -0.27
C LEU A 47 -6.62 -5.36 0.04
N GLY A 48 -6.24 -5.40 1.32
CA GLY A 48 -5.00 -6.04 1.78
C GLY A 48 -3.75 -5.35 1.28
N THR A 49 -2.68 -6.11 1.04
CA THR A 49 -1.44 -5.56 0.47
C THR A 49 -1.65 -5.20 -0.99
N HIS A 50 -1.59 -3.92 -1.32
CA HIS A 50 -1.90 -3.41 -2.65
C HIS A 50 -0.97 -2.26 -3.06
N ILE A 51 -1.15 -1.73 -4.24
CA ILE A 51 -0.43 -0.57 -4.78
C ILE A 51 -1.46 0.40 -5.33
N ASP A 52 -1.31 1.67 -4.96
CA ASP A 52 -2.05 2.77 -5.56
C ASP A 52 -1.33 3.27 -6.80
N PHE A 53 -2.10 3.46 -7.86
CA PHE A 53 -1.62 4.08 -9.09
C PHE A 53 -2.15 5.51 -9.21
N PRO A 54 -1.50 6.39 -9.97
CA PRO A 54 -1.97 7.77 -10.19
C PRO A 54 -3.46 7.88 -10.55
N ARG A 55 -4.02 6.87 -11.24
CA ARG A 55 -5.44 6.80 -11.59
C ARG A 55 -6.38 6.83 -10.38
N HIS A 56 -5.92 6.42 -9.21
CA HIS A 56 -6.71 6.44 -7.98
C HIS A 56 -7.22 7.85 -7.65
N PHE A 57 -6.39 8.88 -7.81
CA PHE A 57 -6.76 10.28 -7.53
C PHE A 57 -6.85 11.18 -8.77
N PHE A 58 -6.32 10.74 -9.93
CA PHE A 58 -6.25 11.56 -11.13
C PHE A 58 -6.87 10.84 -12.33
N SER A 59 -7.95 11.39 -12.88
CA SER A 59 -8.70 10.76 -13.99
C SER A 59 -7.86 10.49 -15.24
N SER A 60 -6.79 11.22 -15.47
CA SER A 60 -5.81 11.01 -16.56
C SER A 60 -4.54 10.30 -16.10
N GLY A 61 -4.46 9.87 -14.82
CA GLY A 61 -3.31 9.15 -14.29
C GLY A 61 -3.18 7.74 -14.89
N SER A 62 -1.95 7.22 -14.88
CA SER A 62 -1.68 5.83 -15.24
C SER A 62 -2.32 4.87 -14.23
N ASP A 63 -2.75 3.72 -14.72
CA ASP A 63 -3.28 2.59 -13.96
C ASP A 63 -2.32 1.39 -14.02
N ALA A 64 -2.71 0.27 -13.43
CA ALA A 64 -1.91 -0.95 -13.41
C ALA A 64 -1.54 -1.48 -14.80
N ALA A 65 -2.35 -1.18 -15.84
CA ALA A 65 -2.10 -1.64 -17.19
C ALA A 65 -1.06 -0.79 -17.95
N THR A 66 -0.90 0.47 -17.53
CA THR A 66 -0.06 1.46 -18.21
C THR A 66 1.14 1.91 -17.39
N PHE A 67 1.18 1.60 -16.09
CA PHE A 67 2.29 1.96 -15.23
C PHE A 67 3.52 1.08 -15.52
N PRO A 68 4.74 1.65 -15.61
CA PRO A 68 5.94 0.88 -15.89
C PRO A 68 6.27 -0.13 -14.79
N LEU A 69 6.28 -1.44 -15.12
CA LEU A 69 6.54 -2.51 -14.15
C LEU A 69 7.94 -2.42 -13.52
N GLU A 70 8.90 -1.84 -14.24
CA GLU A 70 10.27 -1.61 -13.77
C GLU A 70 10.30 -0.74 -12.51
N ARG A 71 9.30 0.10 -12.29
CA ARG A 71 9.18 0.90 -11.08
C ARG A 71 8.78 0.07 -9.87
N LEU A 72 8.02 -1.01 -10.09
CA LEU A 72 7.51 -1.89 -9.05
C LEU A 72 8.49 -3.01 -8.69
N CYS A 73 9.40 -3.37 -9.61
CA CYS A 73 10.31 -4.48 -9.45
C CYS A 73 11.76 -4.02 -9.28
N GLY A 74 12.48 -4.58 -8.32
CA GLY A 74 13.90 -4.32 -8.09
C GLY A 74 14.27 -4.30 -6.62
N SER A 75 15.49 -3.84 -6.33
CA SER A 75 15.94 -3.65 -4.96
C SER A 75 15.11 -2.59 -4.26
N ALA A 76 14.78 -2.83 -3.00
CA ALA A 76 14.10 -1.88 -2.12
C ALA A 76 14.94 -1.64 -0.87
N LYS A 77 14.88 -0.43 -0.32
CA LYS A 77 15.45 -0.08 0.97
C LYS A 77 14.36 -0.08 2.03
N VAL A 78 14.54 -0.86 3.08
CA VAL A 78 13.65 -0.87 4.24
C VAL A 78 14.26 0.00 5.32
N PHE A 79 13.55 1.04 5.75
CA PHE A 79 13.95 1.92 6.84
C PHE A 79 13.06 1.70 8.05
N CYS A 80 13.68 1.42 9.21
CA CYS A 80 12.95 1.22 10.46
C CYS A 80 12.82 2.56 11.21
N LEU A 81 11.58 2.99 11.44
CA LEU A 81 11.19 4.25 12.07
C LEU A 81 10.30 3.97 13.26
N HIS A 82 10.89 3.49 14.36
CA HIS A 82 10.16 3.18 15.59
C HIS A 82 10.16 4.36 16.59
N GLY A 83 9.15 4.39 17.46
CA GLY A 83 9.03 5.39 18.52
C GLY A 83 8.59 6.78 18.05
N ILE A 84 8.00 6.86 16.86
CA ILE A 84 7.45 8.11 16.30
C ILE A 84 5.94 7.96 16.07
N SER A 85 5.20 9.05 16.17
CA SER A 85 3.74 9.06 15.92
C SER A 85 3.40 9.45 14.48
N ARG A 86 4.30 10.11 13.77
CA ARG A 86 4.19 10.50 12.35
C ARG A 86 5.59 10.52 11.74
N ILE A 87 5.67 10.18 10.45
CA ILE A 87 6.91 10.23 9.67
C ILE A 87 7.01 11.62 9.06
N GLN A 88 7.92 12.42 9.58
CA GLN A 88 8.18 13.78 9.13
C GLN A 88 9.43 13.87 8.26
N ARG A 89 9.60 14.99 7.58
CA ARG A 89 10.80 15.28 6.78
C ARG A 89 12.10 15.07 7.58
N ALA A 90 12.14 15.55 8.82
CA ALA A 90 13.33 15.45 9.67
C ALA A 90 13.73 14.00 10.00
N ASP A 91 12.80 13.05 9.96
CA ASP A 91 13.07 11.63 10.15
C ASP A 91 13.69 11.03 8.89
N LEU A 92 13.18 11.43 7.72
CA LEU A 92 13.62 10.92 6.42
C LEU A 92 14.97 11.51 5.98
N GLU A 93 15.28 12.76 6.34
CA GLU A 93 16.57 13.41 6.02
C GLU A 93 17.78 12.73 6.63
N ARG A 94 17.57 11.94 7.69
CA ARG A 94 18.63 11.16 8.35
C ARG A 94 18.92 9.82 7.66
N LEU A 95 18.12 9.47 6.66
CA LEU A 95 18.19 8.18 5.97
C LEU A 95 18.92 8.32 4.65
N ASP A 96 19.59 7.25 4.21
CA ASP A 96 20.25 7.20 2.91
C ASP A 96 19.24 6.95 1.79
N ILE A 97 18.37 7.93 1.55
CA ILE A 97 17.38 7.90 0.46
C ILE A 97 17.97 8.56 -0.78
N GLN A 98 18.04 7.81 -1.88
CA GLN A 98 18.61 8.25 -3.14
C GLN A 98 17.54 8.33 -4.25
N LEU A 99 17.87 9.05 -5.31
CA LEU A 99 17.08 9.11 -6.53
C LEU A 99 16.75 7.71 -7.05
N GLY A 100 15.48 7.45 -7.31
CA GLY A 100 14.99 6.18 -7.87
C GLY A 100 14.91 5.01 -6.87
N ASP A 101 15.15 5.24 -5.58
CA ASP A 101 14.97 4.21 -4.56
C ASP A 101 13.51 3.77 -4.46
N ARG A 102 13.31 2.50 -4.16
CA ARG A 102 12.04 1.97 -3.63
C ARG A 102 12.15 1.96 -2.11
N VAL A 103 11.40 2.84 -1.48
CA VAL A 103 11.48 3.11 -0.04
C VAL A 103 10.35 2.38 0.66
N LEU A 104 10.66 1.48 1.58
CA LEU A 104 9.70 0.81 2.44
C LEU A 104 9.91 1.30 3.87
N LEU A 105 8.88 1.93 4.42
CA LEU A 105 8.88 2.53 5.77
C LEU A 105 8.26 1.52 6.73
N ARG A 106 9.08 0.92 7.58
CA ARG A 106 8.68 0.04 8.65
C ARG A 106 8.58 0.84 9.95
N THR A 107 7.41 0.86 10.56
CA THR A 107 7.11 1.68 11.74
C THR A 107 6.62 0.82 12.92
N ASP A 108 6.04 1.45 13.92
CA ASP A 108 5.32 0.74 14.99
C ASP A 108 3.98 0.15 14.51
N ASN A 109 3.65 0.29 13.22
CA ASN A 109 2.55 -0.44 12.57
C ASN A 109 2.87 -1.92 12.31
N ASP A 110 4.10 -2.38 12.53
CA ASP A 110 4.54 -3.75 12.27
C ASP A 110 3.81 -4.83 13.10
N GLY A 111 3.01 -4.41 14.09
CA GLY A 111 2.04 -5.24 14.79
C GLY A 111 0.68 -5.39 14.11
N PHE A 112 0.45 -4.73 12.97
CA PHE A 112 -0.79 -4.85 12.21
C PHE A 112 -0.95 -6.25 11.64
N ASP A 113 -2.10 -6.87 11.88
CA ASP A 113 -2.39 -8.26 11.48
C ASP A 113 -3.20 -8.38 10.19
N GLY A 114 -3.50 -7.25 9.53
CA GLY A 114 -4.32 -7.20 8.31
C GLY A 114 -5.83 -7.37 8.55
N VAL A 115 -6.27 -7.46 9.81
CA VAL A 115 -7.67 -7.74 10.20
C VAL A 115 -8.22 -6.67 11.14
N HIS A 116 -7.44 -6.26 12.14
CA HIS A 116 -7.89 -5.33 13.18
C HIS A 116 -7.17 -3.99 13.04
N PRO A 117 -7.92 -2.87 12.99
CA PRO A 117 -7.29 -1.57 12.90
C PRO A 117 -6.40 -1.30 14.12
N LEU A 118 -5.28 -0.65 13.89
CA LEU A 118 -4.42 -0.18 14.98
C LEU A 118 -5.07 1.02 15.69
N PRO A 119 -4.95 1.12 17.02
CA PRO A 119 -5.53 2.24 17.76
C PRO A 119 -4.81 3.58 17.46
N HIS A 120 -3.53 3.53 17.13
CA HIS A 120 -2.68 4.69 16.89
C HIS A 120 -1.69 4.37 15.77
N PRO A 121 -2.14 4.29 14.50
CA PRO A 121 -1.24 4.01 13.39
C PRO A 121 -0.28 5.19 13.14
N VAL A 122 0.91 4.84 12.69
CA VAL A 122 1.91 5.82 12.24
C VAL A 122 1.66 6.11 10.77
N TYR A 123 1.54 7.36 10.42
CA TYR A 123 1.32 7.84 9.05
C TYR A 123 2.46 8.74 8.57
N LEU A 124 2.59 8.85 7.25
CA LEU A 124 3.47 9.82 6.61
C LEU A 124 2.82 11.21 6.66
N ASP A 125 3.59 12.21 7.08
CA ASP A 125 3.14 13.61 7.07
C ASP A 125 3.39 14.25 5.68
N THR A 126 2.72 15.33 5.40
CA THR A 126 2.81 16.06 4.12
C THR A 126 4.23 16.57 3.84
N ASP A 127 4.97 17.01 4.85
CA ASP A 127 6.36 17.44 4.68
C ASP A 127 7.30 16.28 4.39
N GLY A 128 7.04 15.10 4.98
CA GLY A 128 7.73 13.86 4.65
C GLY A 128 7.44 13.40 3.23
N ALA A 129 6.17 13.46 2.79
CA ALA A 129 5.79 13.16 1.40
C ALA A 129 6.47 14.12 0.41
N ALA A 130 6.49 15.42 0.71
CA ALA A 130 7.19 16.41 -0.10
C ALA A 130 8.69 16.10 -0.25
N TYR A 131 9.34 15.69 0.83
CA TYR A 131 10.74 15.26 0.80
C TYR A 131 10.96 14.06 -0.13
N LEU A 132 10.11 13.03 -0.05
CA LEU A 132 10.20 11.85 -0.93
C LEU A 132 10.01 12.21 -2.41
N VAL A 133 9.11 13.16 -2.71
CA VAL A 133 8.94 13.73 -4.06
C VAL A 133 10.19 14.49 -4.50
N GLU A 134 10.76 15.35 -3.66
CA GLU A 134 12.02 16.06 -3.94
C GLU A 134 13.18 15.09 -4.21
N ARG A 135 13.22 13.95 -3.50
CA ARG A 135 14.21 12.87 -3.72
C ARG A 135 13.95 12.05 -4.96
N GLN A 136 12.78 12.22 -5.61
CA GLN A 136 12.37 11.49 -6.80
C GLN A 136 12.48 9.96 -6.62
N VAL A 137 11.97 9.45 -5.51
CA VAL A 137 11.94 8.01 -5.26
C VAL A 137 11.04 7.30 -6.27
N ALA A 138 11.29 6.02 -6.55
CA ALA A 138 10.50 5.27 -7.52
C ALA A 138 9.18 4.73 -6.93
N LEU A 139 9.19 4.43 -5.62
CA LEU A 139 8.05 3.84 -4.91
C LEU A 139 8.19 4.13 -3.42
N VAL A 140 7.06 4.33 -2.76
CA VAL A 140 6.95 4.40 -1.30
C VAL A 140 6.00 3.31 -0.84
N GLY A 141 6.37 2.57 0.20
CA GLY A 141 5.52 1.62 0.89
C GLY A 141 5.54 1.86 2.40
N ILE A 142 4.42 1.54 3.05
CA ILE A 142 4.27 1.61 4.50
C ILE A 142 3.64 0.31 5.02
N ASP A 143 3.86 -0.01 6.27
CA ASP A 143 3.39 -1.20 6.97
C ASP A 143 1.96 -1.04 7.55
N TYR A 144 1.10 -0.30 6.85
CA TYR A 144 -0.32 -0.12 7.18
C TYR A 144 -1.17 -0.03 5.92
N GLU A 145 -2.49 0.04 6.06
CA GLU A 145 -3.45 0.08 4.95
C GLU A 145 -3.35 1.35 4.09
N SER A 146 -2.90 2.45 4.69
CA SER A 146 -2.83 3.76 4.05
C SER A 146 -1.57 4.51 4.50
N PRO A 147 -0.92 5.28 3.62
CA PRO A 147 0.20 6.13 4.00
C PRO A 147 -0.20 7.36 4.80
N GLU A 148 -1.49 7.76 4.81
CA GLU A 148 -1.99 8.89 5.57
C GLU A 148 -3.32 8.61 6.25
N GLU A 149 -3.57 9.37 7.31
CA GLU A 149 -4.85 9.40 8.01
C GLU A 149 -5.94 9.99 7.11
N ASP A 150 -7.13 9.36 7.10
CA ASP A 150 -8.28 9.91 6.39
C ASP A 150 -8.74 11.22 7.03
N ASN A 151 -8.53 12.29 6.30
CA ASN A 151 -9.02 13.64 6.64
C ASN A 151 -9.95 14.21 5.54
N GLY A 152 -10.35 13.36 4.57
CA GLY A 152 -11.19 13.71 3.43
C GLY A 152 -10.49 14.49 2.32
N SER A 153 -9.23 14.91 2.48
CA SER A 153 -8.48 15.69 1.48
C SER A 153 -7.35 14.93 0.79
N PHE A 154 -6.79 13.93 1.46
CA PHE A 154 -5.74 13.02 0.97
C PHE A 154 -4.51 13.72 0.35
N PRO A 155 -3.87 14.69 1.06
CA PRO A 155 -2.77 15.45 0.50
C PRO A 155 -1.52 14.60 0.21
N VAL A 156 -1.22 13.59 1.04
CA VAL A 156 -0.06 12.71 0.85
C VAL A 156 -0.23 11.84 -0.40
N HIS A 157 -1.39 11.18 -0.56
CA HIS A 157 -1.68 10.42 -1.79
C HIS A 157 -1.58 11.30 -3.03
N ARG A 158 -2.23 12.49 -2.99
CA ARG A 158 -2.20 13.41 -4.14
C ARG A 158 -0.80 13.87 -4.48
N MET A 159 0.05 14.08 -3.48
CA MET A 159 1.42 14.51 -3.67
C MET A 159 2.28 13.40 -4.28
N LEU A 160 2.24 12.20 -3.72
CA LEU A 160 3.02 11.06 -4.19
C LEU A 160 2.54 10.62 -5.58
N LEU A 161 1.25 10.33 -5.74
CA LEU A 161 0.68 9.86 -7.01
C LEU A 161 0.73 10.92 -8.11
N GLY A 162 0.61 12.22 -7.75
CA GLY A 162 0.79 13.34 -8.68
C GLY A 162 2.22 13.45 -9.22
N ALA A 163 3.20 13.01 -8.45
CA ALA A 163 4.61 12.90 -8.87
C ALA A 163 4.91 11.56 -9.59
N GLY A 164 3.93 10.67 -9.67
CA GLY A 164 4.09 9.33 -10.26
C GLY A 164 4.88 8.36 -9.37
N ILE A 165 4.84 8.54 -8.05
CA ILE A 165 5.47 7.68 -7.03
C ILE A 165 4.46 6.70 -6.51
#